data_1e75f7119b01ef15189df6604dbaaef5
#
_entry.id   1e75f7119b01ef15189df6604dbaaef5
#
_cell.length_a   1.000
_cell.length_b   1.000
_cell.length_c   1.000
_cell.angle_alpha   90.00
_cell.angle_beta   90.00
_cell.angle_gamma   90.00
#
_symmetry.space_group_name_H-M   'P 1'
#
loop_
_entity.id
_entity.type
_entity.pdbx_description
1 polymer ?
#
loop_
_entity_poly.entity_id
_entity_poly.type
_entity_poly.pdbx_seq_one_letter_code
_entity_poly.pdbx_strand_id
1 'polypeptide(L)'
;MGLLLEGKKVIITGGSRGIGRSICEIFAREGADIAFNYNVSDDRAAATVDKIKSYGRQALSFKVSVTDRPGIIKMVKTINEAFGRIDILVNNAAINRGDMFATTTEKAWDEVIDTNVNGIFNVTKPVYKFMIRQRAGMILNISSIGAIRSLPTSVHYATSKAAVIGFTKCLSREASTFGITVNAIAAGIFETDLSDALPEKFLQLHDLWCSKGRRGKPEELAEFAAFMVSDRNSYMNGEVVTVDGGSIT
;
A
#
# COMPACT_ATOMS: atom_id res chain seq x y z
N MET A 1 -13.40 -16.32 17.11
CA MET A 1 -13.79 -15.28 16.12
C MET A 1 -13.36 -15.76 14.75
N GLY A 2 -14.17 -15.57 13.70
CA GLY A 2 -13.79 -15.94 12.33
C GLY A 2 -12.66 -15.05 11.78
N LEU A 3 -12.02 -15.50 10.69
CA LEU A 3 -10.99 -14.77 9.98
C LEU A 3 -11.52 -13.43 9.45
N LEU A 4 -10.67 -12.38 9.44
CA LEU A 4 -11.09 -11.03 9.04
C LEU A 4 -11.42 -10.92 7.55
N LEU A 5 -10.74 -11.70 6.70
CA LEU A 5 -10.76 -11.56 5.24
C LEU A 5 -11.13 -12.88 4.55
N GLU A 6 -11.89 -13.76 5.23
CA GLU A 6 -12.26 -15.07 4.69
C GLU A 6 -12.93 -14.94 3.31
N GLY A 7 -12.35 -15.61 2.31
CA GLY A 7 -12.83 -15.65 0.94
C GLY A 7 -12.65 -14.36 0.12
N LYS A 8 -12.11 -13.27 0.70
CA LYS A 8 -11.85 -12.01 -0.03
C LYS A 8 -10.78 -12.20 -1.09
N LYS A 9 -10.91 -11.51 -2.21
CA LYS A 9 -9.97 -11.47 -3.33
C LYS A 9 -9.25 -10.12 -3.35
N VAL A 10 -7.94 -10.15 -3.15
CA VAL A 10 -7.15 -8.94 -2.85
C VAL A 10 -6.07 -8.71 -3.89
N ILE A 11 -5.94 -7.45 -4.32
CA ILE A 11 -4.79 -6.98 -5.10
C ILE A 11 -3.92 -6.09 -4.20
N ILE A 12 -2.61 -6.36 -4.15
CA ILE A 12 -1.64 -5.57 -3.38
C ILE A 12 -0.52 -5.13 -4.33
N THR A 13 -0.25 -3.82 -4.39
CA THR A 13 0.89 -3.34 -5.18
C THR A 13 2.18 -3.35 -4.37
N GLY A 14 3.28 -3.84 -5.00
CA GLY A 14 4.59 -3.94 -4.35
C GLY A 14 4.66 -5.03 -3.28
N GLY A 15 4.09 -6.22 -3.55
CA GLY A 15 3.93 -7.30 -2.57
C GLY A 15 5.17 -8.16 -2.30
N SER A 16 6.33 -7.90 -2.94
CA SER A 16 7.51 -8.78 -2.80
C SER A 16 8.40 -8.48 -1.58
N ARG A 17 8.24 -7.34 -0.91
CA ARG A 17 9.07 -6.93 0.25
C ARG A 17 8.38 -5.93 1.16
N GLY A 18 9.00 -5.69 2.34
CA GLY A 18 8.58 -4.67 3.29
C GLY A 18 7.10 -4.76 3.68
N ILE A 19 6.46 -3.63 3.83
CA ILE A 19 5.04 -3.52 4.22
C ILE A 19 4.13 -4.30 3.27
N GLY A 20 4.36 -4.21 1.95
CA GLY A 20 3.52 -4.92 0.97
C GLY A 20 3.58 -6.43 1.13
N ARG A 21 4.76 -7.02 1.40
CA ARG A 21 4.91 -8.44 1.70
C ARG A 21 4.17 -8.82 2.98
N SER A 22 4.36 -8.06 4.06
CA SER A 22 3.66 -8.32 5.32
C SER A 22 2.14 -8.24 5.18
N ILE A 23 1.63 -7.29 4.37
CA ILE A 23 0.21 -7.22 4.05
C ILE A 23 -0.24 -8.48 3.29
N CYS A 24 0.53 -8.96 2.29
CA CYS A 24 0.23 -10.20 1.58
C CYS A 24 0.12 -11.40 2.54
N GLU A 25 1.10 -11.55 3.44
CA GLU A 25 1.18 -12.65 4.39
C GLU A 25 0.05 -12.61 5.44
N ILE A 26 -0.19 -11.46 6.04
CA ILE A 26 -1.25 -11.29 7.06
C ILE A 26 -2.63 -11.45 6.45
N PHE A 27 -2.89 -10.85 5.28
CA PHE A 27 -4.19 -10.98 4.62
C PHE A 27 -4.47 -12.43 4.20
N ALA A 28 -3.44 -13.17 3.76
CA ALA A 28 -3.57 -14.60 3.46
C ALA A 28 -3.85 -15.41 4.74
N ARG A 29 -3.17 -15.13 5.85
CA ARG A 29 -3.43 -15.74 7.16
C ARG A 29 -4.88 -15.46 7.63
N GLU A 30 -5.39 -14.27 7.33
CA GLU A 30 -6.77 -13.87 7.63
C GLU A 30 -7.80 -14.36 6.58
N GLY A 31 -7.41 -15.25 5.67
CA GLY A 31 -8.33 -15.98 4.79
C GLY A 31 -8.52 -15.41 3.39
N ALA A 32 -7.73 -14.43 2.97
CA ALA A 32 -7.81 -13.86 1.62
C ALA A 32 -6.98 -14.63 0.60
N ASP A 33 -7.46 -14.66 -0.65
CA ASP A 33 -6.64 -15.01 -1.82
C ASP A 33 -5.97 -13.74 -2.36
N ILE A 34 -4.69 -13.84 -2.66
CA ILE A 34 -3.83 -12.68 -2.91
C ILE A 34 -3.30 -12.66 -4.33
N ALA A 35 -3.45 -11.53 -5.00
CA ALA A 35 -2.69 -11.19 -6.19
C ALA A 35 -1.80 -9.98 -5.89
N PHE A 36 -0.55 -9.99 -6.35
CA PHE A 36 0.32 -8.84 -6.17
C PHE A 36 1.24 -8.61 -7.37
N ASN A 37 1.64 -7.35 -7.57
CA ASN A 37 2.71 -7.04 -8.51
C ASN A 37 4.02 -6.72 -7.79
N TYR A 38 5.11 -6.87 -8.53
CA TYR A 38 6.45 -6.48 -8.13
C TYR A 38 7.25 -6.03 -9.36
N ASN A 39 8.39 -5.36 -9.15
CA ASN A 39 9.18 -4.81 -10.25
C ASN A 39 10.50 -5.57 -10.48
N VAL A 40 11.24 -5.94 -9.43
CA VAL A 40 12.64 -6.38 -9.56
C VAL A 40 12.91 -7.77 -9.03
N SER A 41 12.49 -8.10 -7.81
CA SER A 41 13.02 -9.25 -7.06
C SER A 41 12.15 -10.50 -7.25
N ASP A 42 12.50 -11.35 -8.23
CA ASP A 42 11.78 -12.60 -8.52
C ASP A 42 11.83 -13.56 -7.32
N ASP A 43 13.00 -13.74 -6.69
CA ASP A 43 13.15 -14.64 -5.53
C ASP A 43 12.31 -14.21 -4.33
N ARG A 44 12.26 -12.89 -4.05
CA ARG A 44 11.42 -12.36 -2.97
C ARG A 44 9.94 -12.51 -3.29
N ALA A 45 9.56 -12.36 -4.55
CA ALA A 45 8.17 -12.58 -4.97
C ALA A 45 7.78 -14.05 -4.83
N ALA A 46 8.67 -14.99 -5.24
CA ALA A 46 8.47 -16.43 -5.05
C ALA A 46 8.29 -16.78 -3.56
N ALA A 47 9.16 -16.26 -2.68
CA ALA A 47 9.05 -16.47 -1.24
C ALA A 47 7.72 -15.95 -0.66
N THR A 48 7.22 -14.81 -1.17
CA THR A 48 5.90 -14.30 -0.77
C THR A 48 4.77 -15.23 -1.25
N VAL A 49 4.84 -15.74 -2.48
CA VAL A 49 3.87 -16.72 -3.02
C VAL A 49 3.84 -17.98 -2.17
N ASP A 50 5.02 -18.54 -1.82
CA ASP A 50 5.13 -19.75 -1.00
C ASP A 50 4.52 -19.53 0.38
N LYS A 51 4.77 -18.37 0.98
CA LYS A 51 4.19 -18.01 2.28
C LYS A 51 2.66 -17.92 2.23
N ILE A 52 2.09 -17.28 1.21
CA ILE A 52 0.63 -17.21 1.00
C ILE A 52 0.04 -18.62 0.87
N LYS A 53 0.67 -19.46 0.03
CA LYS A 53 0.24 -20.85 -0.18
C LYS A 53 0.31 -21.69 1.09
N SER A 54 1.25 -21.42 1.99
CA SER A 54 1.36 -22.13 3.27
C SER A 54 0.15 -21.91 4.20
N TYR A 55 -0.62 -20.86 3.97
CA TYR A 55 -1.91 -20.62 4.63
C TYR A 55 -3.11 -21.24 3.88
N GLY A 56 -2.86 -22.06 2.84
CA GLY A 56 -3.91 -22.68 2.02
C GLY A 56 -4.65 -21.71 1.09
N ARG A 57 -4.04 -20.54 0.79
CA ARG A 57 -4.67 -19.49 -0.02
C ARG A 57 -4.09 -19.46 -1.44
N GLN A 58 -4.89 -18.96 -2.40
CA GLN A 58 -4.40 -18.74 -3.75
C GLN A 58 -3.45 -17.55 -3.80
N ALA A 59 -2.38 -17.68 -4.58
CA ALA A 59 -1.37 -16.63 -4.78
C ALA A 59 -1.09 -16.42 -6.27
N LEU A 60 -1.22 -15.19 -6.76
CA LEU A 60 -0.83 -14.77 -8.10
C LEU A 60 0.20 -13.64 -8.00
N SER A 61 1.34 -13.79 -8.65
CA SER A 61 2.36 -12.74 -8.69
C SER A 61 2.66 -12.29 -10.12
N PHE A 62 2.85 -10.99 -10.31
CA PHE A 62 3.06 -10.39 -11.63
C PHE A 62 4.28 -9.47 -11.61
N LYS A 63 5.26 -9.76 -12.46
CA LYS A 63 6.40 -8.87 -12.68
C LYS A 63 6.00 -7.74 -13.62
N VAL A 64 5.45 -6.68 -13.05
CA VAL A 64 4.99 -5.50 -13.78
C VAL A 64 5.11 -4.26 -12.90
N SER A 65 5.67 -3.17 -13.45
CA SER A 65 5.73 -1.89 -12.76
C SER A 65 4.34 -1.23 -12.71
N VAL A 66 4.04 -0.51 -11.61
CA VAL A 66 2.82 0.33 -11.54
C VAL A 66 2.83 1.48 -12.56
N THR A 67 4.00 1.80 -13.13
CA THR A 67 4.15 2.79 -14.21
C THR A 67 3.86 2.21 -15.59
N ASP A 68 3.89 0.88 -15.76
CA ASP A 68 3.51 0.19 -17.00
C ASP A 68 1.99 0.03 -17.09
N ARG A 69 1.33 1.08 -17.58
CA ARG A 69 -0.13 1.10 -17.66
C ARG A 69 -0.74 -0.03 -18.49
N PRO A 70 -0.23 -0.39 -19.69
CA PRO A 70 -0.73 -1.54 -20.43
C PRO A 70 -0.57 -2.86 -19.67
N GLY A 71 0.60 -3.09 -19.05
CA GLY A 71 0.87 -4.26 -18.23
C GLY A 71 -0.07 -4.37 -17.04
N ILE A 72 -0.34 -3.25 -16.34
CA ILE A 72 -1.29 -3.19 -15.22
C ILE A 72 -2.73 -3.53 -15.67
N ILE A 73 -3.18 -2.99 -16.80
CA ILE A 73 -4.53 -3.32 -17.32
C ILE A 73 -4.65 -4.81 -17.60
N LYS A 74 -3.63 -5.42 -18.24
CA LYS A 74 -3.59 -6.86 -18.50
C LYS A 74 -3.59 -7.66 -17.19
N MET A 75 -2.74 -7.26 -16.23
CA MET A 75 -2.67 -7.89 -14.90
C MET A 75 -4.04 -7.91 -14.21
N VAL A 76 -4.70 -6.75 -14.10
CA VAL A 76 -6.00 -6.64 -13.41
C VAL A 76 -7.07 -7.48 -14.11
N LYS A 77 -7.07 -7.54 -15.44
CA LYS A 77 -7.99 -8.40 -16.20
C LYS A 77 -7.73 -9.87 -15.88
N THR A 78 -6.48 -10.32 -15.94
CA THR A 78 -6.10 -11.71 -15.62
C THR A 78 -6.47 -12.10 -14.18
N ILE A 79 -6.28 -11.19 -13.21
CA ILE A 79 -6.67 -11.43 -11.81
C ILE A 79 -8.18 -11.58 -11.69
N ASN A 80 -8.96 -10.70 -12.35
CA ASN A 80 -10.42 -10.79 -12.31
C ASN A 80 -10.93 -12.06 -12.98
N GLU A 81 -10.30 -12.52 -14.05
CA GLU A 81 -10.64 -13.80 -14.71
C GLU A 81 -10.34 -15.00 -13.79
N ALA A 82 -9.21 -14.97 -13.07
CA ALA A 82 -8.81 -16.05 -12.17
C ALA A 82 -9.62 -16.11 -10.87
N PHE A 83 -9.93 -14.97 -10.27
CA PHE A 83 -10.62 -14.89 -8.99
C PHE A 83 -12.14 -14.70 -9.11
N GLY A 84 -12.63 -14.29 -10.28
CA GLY A 84 -14.05 -14.00 -10.53
C GLY A 84 -14.53 -12.65 -9.98
N ARG A 85 -13.77 -12.03 -9.05
CA ARG A 85 -14.05 -10.73 -8.40
C ARG A 85 -12.81 -10.11 -7.83
N ILE A 86 -12.89 -8.83 -7.47
CA ILE A 86 -11.84 -8.10 -6.75
C ILE A 86 -12.51 -7.34 -5.60
N ASP A 87 -12.26 -7.77 -4.36
CA ASP A 87 -12.88 -7.17 -3.17
C ASP A 87 -12.07 -6.03 -2.59
N ILE A 88 -10.75 -6.17 -2.60
CA ILE A 88 -9.85 -5.25 -1.93
C ILE A 88 -8.69 -4.88 -2.86
N LEU A 89 -8.36 -3.59 -2.90
CA LEU A 89 -7.13 -3.08 -3.50
C LEU A 89 -6.30 -2.39 -2.42
N VAL A 90 -5.04 -2.80 -2.28
CA VAL A 90 -4.05 -2.09 -1.46
C VAL A 90 -3.01 -1.44 -2.36
N ASN A 91 -3.02 -0.12 -2.45
CA ASN A 91 -2.00 0.68 -3.12
C ASN A 91 -0.84 0.94 -2.15
N ASN A 92 0.19 0.08 -2.21
CA ASN A 92 1.36 0.16 -1.35
C ASN A 92 2.65 0.50 -2.12
N ALA A 93 2.77 0.12 -3.40
CA ALA A 93 3.98 0.36 -4.19
C ALA A 93 4.40 1.84 -4.16
N ALA A 94 5.62 2.08 -3.73
CA ALA A 94 6.22 3.41 -3.68
C ALA A 94 7.75 3.32 -3.71
N ILE A 95 8.37 4.44 -4.13
CA ILE A 95 9.81 4.67 -4.02
C ILE A 95 10.05 5.98 -3.27
N ASN A 96 11.23 6.08 -2.66
CA ASN A 96 11.81 7.31 -2.16
C ASN A 96 13.23 7.45 -2.70
N ARG A 97 13.63 8.66 -3.06
CA ARG A 97 15.02 9.04 -3.33
C ARG A 97 15.44 9.96 -2.20
N GLY A 98 16.56 9.70 -1.54
CA GLY A 98 17.00 10.43 -0.35
C GLY A 98 17.58 11.81 -0.63
N ASP A 99 17.14 12.51 -1.68
CA ASP A 99 17.74 13.76 -2.14
C ASP A 99 17.26 14.99 -1.36
N MET A 100 18.15 15.92 -1.12
CA MET A 100 17.80 17.29 -0.70
C MET A 100 17.17 18.03 -1.89
N PHE A 101 16.25 18.96 -1.64
CA PHE A 101 15.55 19.67 -2.72
C PHE A 101 16.49 20.37 -3.71
N ALA A 102 17.56 21.00 -3.20
CA ALA A 102 18.53 21.69 -4.05
C ALA A 102 19.32 20.77 -5.00
N THR A 103 19.39 19.47 -4.71
CA THR A 103 20.11 18.47 -5.52
C THR A 103 19.17 17.48 -6.21
N THR A 104 17.87 17.59 -5.97
CA THR A 104 16.86 16.74 -6.65
C THR A 104 16.87 17.05 -8.14
N THR A 105 17.17 16.03 -8.95
CA THR A 105 17.11 16.14 -10.40
C THR A 105 15.65 16.02 -10.89
N GLU A 106 15.35 16.60 -12.07
CA GLU A 106 14.04 16.42 -12.70
C GLU A 106 13.68 14.93 -12.85
N LYS A 107 14.66 14.12 -13.26
CA LYS A 107 14.49 12.67 -13.38
C LYS A 107 14.09 12.01 -12.05
N ALA A 108 14.75 12.36 -10.94
CA ALA A 108 14.43 11.81 -9.63
C ALA A 108 13.04 12.24 -9.15
N TRP A 109 12.67 13.49 -9.43
CA TRP A 109 11.32 14.01 -9.20
C TRP A 109 10.28 13.22 -9.97
N ASP A 110 10.46 13.10 -11.29
CA ASP A 110 9.51 12.42 -12.17
C ASP A 110 9.36 10.94 -11.80
N GLU A 111 10.44 10.22 -11.51
CA GLU A 111 10.39 8.82 -11.07
C GLU A 111 9.54 8.62 -9.82
N VAL A 112 9.66 9.53 -8.84
CA VAL A 112 8.87 9.46 -7.59
C VAL A 112 7.40 9.78 -7.85
N ILE A 113 7.11 10.82 -8.61
CA ILE A 113 5.73 11.19 -8.95
C ILE A 113 5.08 10.09 -9.81
N ASP A 114 5.77 9.58 -10.81
CA ASP A 114 5.24 8.52 -11.68
C ASP A 114 4.93 7.25 -10.91
N THR A 115 5.83 6.84 -10.01
CA THR A 115 5.58 5.62 -9.23
C THR A 115 4.51 5.84 -8.17
N ASN A 116 4.62 6.90 -7.36
CA ASN A 116 3.83 7.06 -6.15
C ASN A 116 2.45 7.69 -6.40
N VAL A 117 2.28 8.44 -7.50
CA VAL A 117 1.03 9.14 -7.84
C VAL A 117 0.39 8.53 -9.08
N ASN A 118 1.09 8.56 -10.23
CA ASN A 118 0.55 8.00 -11.46
C ASN A 118 0.35 6.48 -11.37
N GLY A 119 1.23 5.79 -10.63
CA GLY A 119 1.10 4.36 -10.35
C GLY A 119 -0.20 4.01 -9.64
N ILE A 120 -0.60 4.78 -8.63
CA ILE A 120 -1.88 4.59 -7.92
C ILE A 120 -3.05 4.76 -8.91
N PHE A 121 -3.03 5.79 -9.74
CA PHE A 121 -4.06 6.00 -10.75
C PHE A 121 -4.12 4.83 -11.74
N ASN A 122 -2.97 4.37 -12.24
CA ASN A 122 -2.88 3.29 -13.22
C ASN A 122 -3.48 1.98 -12.71
N VAL A 123 -3.28 1.66 -11.42
CA VAL A 123 -3.83 0.44 -10.81
C VAL A 123 -5.28 0.63 -10.38
N THR A 124 -5.58 1.74 -9.71
CA THR A 124 -6.92 1.97 -9.16
C THR A 124 -7.98 2.05 -10.26
N LYS A 125 -7.71 2.75 -11.35
CA LYS A 125 -8.70 2.95 -12.41
C LYS A 125 -9.27 1.66 -13.02
N PRO A 126 -8.48 0.66 -13.44
CA PRO A 126 -9.03 -0.61 -13.93
C PRO A 126 -9.70 -1.42 -12.83
N VAL A 127 -9.17 -1.47 -11.60
CA VAL A 127 -9.78 -2.18 -10.47
C VAL A 127 -11.13 -1.56 -10.11
N TYR A 128 -11.19 -0.24 -10.01
CA TYR A 128 -12.40 0.53 -9.68
C TYR A 128 -13.56 0.25 -10.64
N LYS A 129 -13.27 0.05 -11.94
CA LYS A 129 -14.29 -0.34 -12.93
C LYS A 129 -14.94 -1.70 -12.63
N PHE A 130 -14.19 -2.66 -12.09
CA PHE A 130 -14.73 -3.94 -11.63
C PHE A 130 -15.55 -3.76 -10.36
N MET A 131 -15.04 -3.02 -9.38
CA MET A 131 -15.74 -2.72 -8.13
C MET A 131 -17.07 -1.97 -8.36
N ILE A 132 -17.12 -1.01 -9.30
CA ILE A 132 -18.37 -0.35 -9.70
C ILE A 132 -19.42 -1.36 -10.18
N ARG A 133 -19.03 -2.30 -11.04
CA ARG A 133 -19.96 -3.35 -11.55
C ARG A 133 -20.41 -4.29 -10.44
N GLN A 134 -19.53 -4.59 -9.50
CA GLN A 134 -19.82 -5.41 -8.31
C GLN A 134 -20.69 -4.66 -7.30
N ARG A 135 -20.74 -3.33 -7.35
CA ARG A 135 -21.32 -2.43 -6.34
C ARG A 135 -20.79 -2.69 -4.93
N ALA A 136 -19.54 -3.07 -4.86
CA ALA A 136 -18.82 -3.35 -3.63
C ALA A 136 -17.30 -3.30 -3.87
N GLY A 137 -16.54 -2.85 -2.88
CA GLY A 137 -15.09 -2.85 -2.90
C GLY A 137 -14.49 -2.02 -1.76
N MET A 138 -13.24 -2.31 -1.43
CA MET A 138 -12.47 -1.55 -0.46
C MET A 138 -11.10 -1.20 -1.05
N ILE A 139 -10.72 0.07 -0.98
CA ILE A 139 -9.43 0.58 -1.44
C ILE A 139 -8.67 1.13 -0.24
N LEU A 140 -7.48 0.61 0.01
CA LEU A 140 -6.57 1.10 1.03
C LEU A 140 -5.32 1.66 0.38
N ASN A 141 -5.02 2.92 0.66
CA ASN A 141 -3.82 3.61 0.16
C ASN A 141 -2.78 3.74 1.28
N ILE A 142 -1.53 3.38 1.01
CA ILE A 142 -0.43 3.58 1.95
C ILE A 142 0.23 4.94 1.68
N SER A 143 -0.06 5.90 2.55
CA SER A 143 0.57 7.22 2.59
C SER A 143 1.73 7.23 3.61
N SER A 144 2.10 8.37 4.11
CA SER A 144 3.19 8.56 5.06
C SER A 144 2.88 9.71 6.01
N ILE A 145 3.41 9.66 7.23
CA ILE A 145 3.41 10.81 8.14
C ILE A 145 4.14 12.02 7.55
N GLY A 146 5.13 11.81 6.66
CA GLY A 146 5.78 12.90 5.92
C GLY A 146 4.85 13.69 5.00
N ALA A 147 3.62 13.21 4.75
CA ALA A 147 2.59 13.93 4.02
C ALA A 147 1.77 14.89 4.88
N ILE A 148 1.79 14.73 6.21
CA ILE A 148 0.91 15.44 7.14
C ILE A 148 1.68 16.17 8.25
N ARG A 149 2.99 15.94 8.33
CA ARG A 149 3.85 16.48 9.40
C ARG A 149 5.18 16.98 8.82
N SER A 150 5.75 18.00 9.46
CA SER A 150 7.06 18.53 9.08
C SER A 150 8.16 17.57 9.59
N LEU A 151 8.59 16.65 8.73
CA LEU A 151 9.63 15.67 9.02
C LEU A 151 10.78 15.82 8.03
N PRO A 152 12.01 15.46 8.41
CA PRO A 152 13.15 15.42 7.49
C PRO A 152 12.96 14.26 6.49
N THR A 153 12.27 14.55 5.39
CA THR A 153 12.07 13.63 4.25
C THR A 153 12.21 14.40 2.95
N SER A 154 12.43 13.69 1.84
CA SER A 154 12.55 14.33 0.52
C SER A 154 11.26 15.03 0.11
N VAL A 155 11.38 16.22 -0.47
CA VAL A 155 10.22 17.05 -0.85
C VAL A 155 9.32 16.32 -1.88
N HIS A 156 9.90 15.69 -2.90
CA HIS A 156 9.12 14.92 -3.91
C HIS A 156 8.37 13.74 -3.29
N TYR A 157 8.97 13.05 -2.32
CA TYR A 157 8.30 11.95 -1.61
C TYR A 157 7.13 12.47 -0.76
N ALA A 158 7.36 13.49 0.07
CA ALA A 158 6.31 14.11 0.87
C ALA A 158 5.16 14.61 -0.01
N THR A 159 5.49 15.32 -1.11
CA THR A 159 4.52 15.80 -2.10
C THR A 159 3.71 14.63 -2.68
N SER A 160 4.37 13.55 -3.09
CA SER A 160 3.68 12.37 -3.65
C SER A 160 2.73 11.73 -2.64
N LYS A 161 3.14 11.62 -1.37
CA LYS A 161 2.31 11.03 -0.30
C LYS A 161 1.18 11.95 0.14
N ALA A 162 1.34 13.27 0.03
CA ALA A 162 0.24 14.23 0.20
C ALA A 162 -0.79 14.12 -0.94
N ALA A 163 -0.35 13.90 -2.18
CA ALA A 163 -1.25 13.62 -3.31
C ALA A 163 -2.12 12.37 -3.07
N VAL A 164 -1.56 11.32 -2.45
CA VAL A 164 -2.31 10.09 -2.06
C VAL A 164 -3.44 10.43 -1.08
N ILE A 165 -3.21 11.34 -0.15
CA ILE A 165 -4.24 11.80 0.81
C ILE A 165 -5.38 12.50 0.07
N GLY A 166 -5.06 13.44 -0.81
CA GLY A 166 -6.06 14.13 -1.65
C GLY A 166 -6.86 13.15 -2.51
N PHE A 167 -6.16 12.21 -3.18
CA PHE A 167 -6.77 11.15 -3.97
C PHE A 167 -7.75 10.31 -3.12
N THR A 168 -7.35 9.89 -1.91
CA THR A 168 -8.18 9.10 -1.00
C THR A 168 -9.48 9.83 -0.65
N LYS A 169 -9.38 11.08 -0.21
CA LYS A 169 -10.53 11.88 0.21
C LYS A 169 -11.51 12.15 -0.94
N CYS A 170 -11.01 12.52 -2.11
CA CYS A 170 -11.88 12.79 -3.25
C CYS A 170 -12.52 11.51 -3.79
N LEU A 171 -11.74 10.43 -3.96
CA LEU A 171 -12.28 9.18 -4.48
C LEU A 171 -13.29 8.53 -3.53
N SER A 172 -13.11 8.64 -2.21
CA SER A 172 -14.05 8.07 -1.23
C SER A 172 -15.45 8.64 -1.39
N ARG A 173 -15.56 9.94 -1.68
CA ARG A 173 -16.83 10.62 -1.89
C ARG A 173 -17.54 10.14 -3.16
N GLU A 174 -16.80 10.03 -4.26
CA GLU A 174 -17.32 9.52 -5.53
C GLU A 174 -17.70 8.04 -5.40
N ALA A 175 -16.83 7.23 -4.82
CA ALA A 175 -16.93 5.79 -4.74
C ALA A 175 -18.08 5.28 -3.86
N SER A 176 -18.48 6.07 -2.85
CA SER A 176 -19.54 5.71 -1.91
C SER A 176 -20.87 5.42 -2.60
N THR A 177 -21.18 6.09 -3.70
CA THR A 177 -22.42 5.87 -4.50
C THR A 177 -22.49 4.48 -5.14
N PHE A 178 -21.33 3.81 -5.23
CA PHE A 178 -21.18 2.45 -5.76
C PHE A 178 -20.94 1.40 -4.67
N GLY A 179 -21.08 1.75 -3.40
CA GLY A 179 -20.81 0.85 -2.28
C GLY A 179 -19.31 0.52 -2.10
N ILE A 180 -18.44 1.44 -2.53
CA ILE A 180 -16.98 1.29 -2.42
C ILE A 180 -16.44 2.25 -1.36
N THR A 181 -15.64 1.74 -0.43
CA THR A 181 -14.93 2.54 0.58
C THR A 181 -13.48 2.77 0.18
N VAL A 182 -12.96 3.95 0.51
CA VAL A 182 -11.57 4.33 0.23
C VAL A 182 -10.98 5.00 1.45
N ASN A 183 -9.93 4.41 2.02
CA ASN A 183 -9.22 4.95 3.18
C ASN A 183 -7.70 4.94 2.95
N ALA A 184 -6.96 5.60 3.81
CA ALA A 184 -5.50 5.58 3.80
C ALA A 184 -4.91 5.35 5.17
N ILE A 185 -3.68 4.80 5.20
CA ILE A 185 -2.80 4.79 6.37
C ILE A 185 -1.65 5.77 6.11
N ALA A 186 -1.47 6.75 6.97
CA ALA A 186 -0.27 7.56 7.05
C ALA A 186 0.75 6.81 7.93
N ALA A 187 1.63 6.05 7.28
CA ALA A 187 2.61 5.20 7.95
C ALA A 187 3.79 6.02 8.48
N GLY A 188 4.25 5.70 9.68
CA GLY A 188 5.52 6.13 10.25
C GLY A 188 6.71 5.40 9.64
N ILE A 189 7.79 5.27 10.41
CA ILE A 189 8.97 4.50 9.99
C ILE A 189 8.83 3.06 10.47
N PHE A 190 8.85 2.12 9.52
CA PHE A 190 8.79 0.69 9.74
C PHE A 190 10.09 0.03 9.30
N GLU A 191 10.46 -1.10 9.92
CA GLU A 191 11.63 -1.91 9.58
C GLU A 191 11.50 -2.51 8.19
N THR A 192 12.09 -1.85 7.19
CA THR A 192 12.01 -2.23 5.77
C THR A 192 13.27 -1.78 5.03
N ASP A 193 13.55 -2.39 3.87
CA ASP A 193 14.65 -1.95 2.99
C ASP A 193 14.61 -0.45 2.70
N LEU A 194 13.42 0.17 2.68
CA LEU A 194 13.25 1.60 2.43
C LEU A 194 13.76 2.43 3.62
N SER A 195 13.50 2.01 4.84
CA SER A 195 13.99 2.68 6.05
C SER A 195 15.46 2.37 6.33
N ASP A 196 15.92 1.18 5.98
CA ASP A 196 17.32 0.76 6.19
C ASP A 196 18.29 1.55 5.28
N ALA A 197 17.78 2.15 4.20
CA ALA A 197 18.53 3.10 3.37
C ALA A 197 18.68 4.50 3.99
N LEU A 198 18.00 4.80 5.12
CA LEU A 198 18.13 6.08 5.81
C LEU A 198 19.43 6.14 6.63
N PRO A 199 20.03 7.33 6.80
CA PRO A 199 21.21 7.47 7.65
C PRO A 199 20.93 7.00 9.08
N GLU A 200 21.87 6.26 9.67
CA GLU A 200 21.75 5.71 11.03
C GLU A 200 21.43 6.80 12.07
N LYS A 201 22.09 7.96 11.96
CA LYS A 201 21.83 9.12 12.83
C LYS A 201 20.37 9.58 12.77
N PHE A 202 19.74 9.48 11.60
CA PHE A 202 18.31 9.82 11.43
C PHE A 202 17.41 8.78 12.13
N LEU A 203 17.76 7.50 12.03
CA LEU A 203 17.02 6.44 12.71
C LEU A 203 17.13 6.56 14.24
N GLN A 204 18.33 6.87 14.76
CA GLN A 204 18.53 7.13 16.19
C GLN A 204 17.71 8.33 16.68
N LEU A 205 17.66 9.42 15.91
CA LEU A 205 16.83 10.58 16.24
C LEU A 205 15.32 10.23 16.18
N HIS A 206 14.91 9.44 15.19
CA HIS A 206 13.53 8.96 15.12
C HIS A 206 13.14 8.18 16.38
N ASP A 207 13.99 7.26 16.84
CA ASP A 207 13.71 6.45 18.03
C ASP A 207 13.62 7.29 19.30
N LEU A 208 14.36 8.40 19.37
CA LEU A 208 14.24 9.38 20.46
C LEU A 208 12.92 10.17 20.40
N TRP A 209 12.42 10.46 19.20
CA TRP A 209 11.20 11.26 19.01
C TRP A 209 9.93 10.40 18.96
N CYS A 210 10.06 9.11 18.73
CA CYS A 210 8.95 8.18 18.71
C CYS A 210 8.60 7.75 20.14
N SER A 211 7.34 7.94 20.56
CA SER A 211 6.91 7.56 21.91
C SER A 211 7.08 6.06 22.22
N LYS A 212 7.08 5.21 21.17
CA LYS A 212 7.37 3.78 21.29
C LYS A 212 8.87 3.47 21.38
N GLY A 213 9.76 4.45 21.13
CA GLY A 213 11.22 4.30 21.19
C GLY A 213 11.80 3.32 20.16
N ARG A 214 11.08 3.06 19.09
CA ARG A 214 11.49 2.11 18.02
C ARG A 214 10.75 2.32 16.73
N ARG A 215 11.28 1.79 15.65
CA ARG A 215 10.55 1.62 14.39
C ARG A 215 9.40 0.60 14.57
N GLY A 216 8.35 0.74 13.76
CA GLY A 216 7.27 -0.25 13.68
C GLY A 216 7.72 -1.50 12.94
N LYS A 217 7.19 -2.65 13.31
CA LYS A 217 7.34 -3.87 12.49
C LYS A 217 6.30 -3.84 11.37
N PRO A 218 6.64 -4.24 10.14
CA PRO A 218 5.71 -4.27 9.01
C PRO A 218 4.41 -5.04 9.32
N GLU A 219 4.49 -6.09 10.14
CA GLU A 219 3.34 -6.88 10.57
C GLU A 219 2.36 -6.07 11.42
N GLU A 220 2.83 -5.13 12.25
CA GLU A 220 1.96 -4.28 13.08
C GLU A 220 1.07 -3.39 12.20
N LEU A 221 1.60 -2.89 11.09
CA LEU A 221 0.80 -2.14 10.11
C LEU A 221 -0.14 -3.06 9.35
N ALA A 222 0.33 -4.25 8.93
CA ALA A 222 -0.45 -5.20 8.16
C ALA A 222 -1.67 -5.74 8.94
N GLU A 223 -1.54 -5.97 10.25
CA GLU A 223 -2.65 -6.34 11.15
C GLU A 223 -3.74 -5.25 11.16
N PHE A 224 -3.32 -4.00 11.32
CA PHE A 224 -4.25 -2.88 11.30
C PHE A 224 -4.86 -2.68 9.91
N ALA A 225 -4.08 -2.85 8.84
CA ALA A 225 -4.59 -2.81 7.47
C ALA A 225 -5.65 -3.88 7.23
N ALA A 226 -5.47 -5.11 7.75
CA ALA A 226 -6.47 -6.17 7.65
C ALA A 226 -7.81 -5.79 8.31
N PHE A 227 -7.76 -5.16 9.49
CA PHE A 227 -8.96 -4.62 10.13
C PHE A 227 -9.62 -3.54 9.27
N MET A 228 -8.84 -2.57 8.75
CA MET A 228 -9.37 -1.45 7.96
C MET A 228 -10.14 -1.87 6.72
N VAL A 229 -9.74 -3.01 6.11
CA VAL A 229 -10.39 -3.54 4.89
C VAL A 229 -11.32 -4.73 5.17
N SER A 230 -11.64 -5.00 6.42
CA SER A 230 -12.56 -6.06 6.80
C SER A 230 -14.00 -5.54 6.92
N ASP A 231 -14.96 -6.45 6.88
CA ASP A 231 -16.38 -6.13 7.08
C ASP A 231 -16.67 -5.59 8.50
N ARG A 232 -15.72 -5.71 9.44
CA ARG A 232 -15.83 -5.12 10.79
C ARG A 232 -15.66 -3.60 10.78
N ASN A 233 -15.02 -3.06 9.77
CA ASN A 233 -14.88 -1.62 9.54
C ASN A 233 -15.97 -1.12 8.59
N SER A 234 -17.19 -1.00 9.07
CA SER A 234 -18.35 -0.68 8.23
C SER A 234 -18.66 0.82 8.12
N TYR A 235 -18.00 1.69 8.91
CA TYR A 235 -18.38 3.12 8.99
C TYR A 235 -17.24 4.10 8.66
N MET A 236 -16.02 3.62 8.43
CA MET A 236 -14.89 4.47 8.05
C MET A 236 -14.82 4.63 6.53
N ASN A 237 -14.86 5.86 6.04
CA ASN A 237 -14.69 6.18 4.62
C ASN A 237 -14.07 7.57 4.43
N GLY A 238 -13.03 7.68 3.61
CA GLY A 238 -12.30 8.93 3.35
C GLY A 238 -11.27 9.29 4.43
N GLU A 239 -11.01 8.38 5.37
CA GLU A 239 -10.13 8.63 6.50
C GLU A 239 -8.66 8.36 6.18
N VAL A 240 -7.80 9.11 6.86
CA VAL A 240 -6.34 8.96 6.84
C VAL A 240 -5.88 8.68 8.25
N VAL A 241 -5.69 7.41 8.58
CA VAL A 241 -5.31 7.01 9.93
C VAL A 241 -3.80 6.97 10.08
N THR A 242 -3.29 7.63 11.08
CA THR A 242 -1.85 7.64 11.38
C THR A 242 -1.47 6.39 12.20
N VAL A 243 -0.43 5.68 11.74
CA VAL A 243 0.18 4.53 12.43
C VAL A 243 1.68 4.76 12.45
N ASP A 244 2.20 5.36 13.52
CA ASP A 244 3.58 5.87 13.57
C ASP A 244 4.29 5.69 14.92
N GLY A 245 3.70 4.95 15.85
CA GLY A 245 4.27 4.76 17.18
C GLY A 245 4.31 6.01 18.06
N GLY A 246 3.54 7.06 17.69
CA GLY A 246 3.57 8.35 18.36
C GLY A 246 4.82 9.15 18.03
N SER A 247 5.24 9.14 16.75
CA SER A 247 6.33 9.99 16.27
C SER A 247 5.96 11.45 16.43
N ILE A 248 6.89 12.23 16.99
CA ILE A 248 6.67 13.65 17.31
C ILE A 248 6.50 14.46 16.03
N THR A 249 5.73 15.49 16.20
CA THR A 249 5.35 16.44 15.16
C THR A 249 5.56 17.84 15.61
#